data_0ff3611d6b94b8625567f96028c142d2
#
_entry.id   0ff3611d6b94b8625567f96028c142d2
#
_cell.length_a   1.000
_cell.length_b   1.000
_cell.length_c   1.000
_cell.angle_alpha   90.00
_cell.angle_beta   90.00
_cell.angle_gamma   90.00
#
_symmetry.space_group_name_H-M   'P 1'
#
loop_
_entity.id
_entity.type
_entity.pdbx_description
1 polymer ?
#
loop_
_entity_poly.entity_id
_entity_poly.type
_entity_poly.pdbx_seq_one_letter_code
_entity_poly.pdbx_strand_id
1 'polypeptide(L)'
;DPAIRVIINAGDAYTSWSGAENWKDEEVVCAIRRFVDEGGGFIGVGEPSAYQYQGRYFQLSDVLGVDRELGFSMSTDKYNTLDSDHFILEDIPAEIDFGEGKSRIYAQGEHYQILNMDQKYSRLVVNEYGKGRSVYFTGLPYSPQNCRLLLRAIYFAAHQEDEMKKFYVTN
;
A
#
# COMPACT_ATOMS: atom_id res chain seq x y z
N ASP A 1 14.58 -12.63 -9.07
CA ASP A 1 15.91 -12.37 -8.53
C ASP A 1 15.84 -12.40 -7.01
N PRO A 2 16.57 -13.27 -6.32
CA PRO A 2 16.53 -13.41 -4.86
C PRO A 2 17.04 -12.16 -4.10
N ALA A 3 17.65 -11.22 -4.81
CA ALA A 3 18.08 -9.94 -4.23
C ALA A 3 16.92 -8.93 -4.07
N ILE A 4 15.83 -9.08 -4.82
CA ILE A 4 14.67 -8.19 -4.72
C ILE A 4 13.84 -8.61 -3.51
N ARG A 5 13.62 -7.67 -2.59
CA ARG A 5 12.80 -7.89 -1.39
C ARG A 5 11.47 -7.15 -1.45
N VAL A 6 11.44 -5.99 -2.08
CA VAL A 6 10.25 -5.13 -2.16
C VAL A 6 10.10 -4.59 -3.57
N ILE A 7 8.87 -4.60 -4.07
CA ILE A 7 8.47 -3.93 -5.31
C ILE A 7 7.66 -2.68 -4.92
N ILE A 8 7.96 -1.54 -5.53
CA ILE A 8 7.21 -0.30 -5.34
C ILE A 8 6.55 0.07 -6.66
N ASN A 9 5.24 0.25 -6.66
CA ASN A 9 4.47 0.75 -7.79
C ASN A 9 3.78 2.06 -7.41
N ALA A 10 4.12 3.14 -8.07
CA ALA A 10 3.64 4.48 -7.74
C ALA A 10 3.22 5.26 -8.98
N GLY A 11 2.21 6.08 -8.85
CA GLY A 11 1.75 7.00 -9.89
C GLY A 11 0.25 6.97 -10.10
N ASP A 12 -0.19 7.80 -11.04
CA ASP A 12 -1.59 7.86 -11.45
C ASP A 12 -1.94 6.71 -12.41
N ALA A 13 -3.19 6.31 -12.40
CA ALA A 13 -3.70 5.29 -13.31
C ALA A 13 -3.43 5.63 -14.78
N TYR A 14 -3.25 4.60 -15.56
CA TYR A 14 -3.03 4.69 -17.01
C TYR A 14 -1.81 5.49 -17.43
N THR A 15 -0.88 5.76 -16.53
CA THR A 15 0.41 6.37 -16.85
C THR A 15 1.51 5.32 -16.96
N SER A 16 2.57 5.63 -17.70
CA SER A 16 3.75 4.75 -17.76
C SER A 16 4.44 4.55 -16.41
N TRP A 17 4.27 5.50 -15.50
CA TRP A 17 4.84 5.44 -14.15
C TRP A 17 4.19 4.34 -13.28
N SER A 18 2.86 4.18 -13.41
CA SER A 18 2.13 3.14 -12.67
C SER A 18 2.05 1.81 -13.42
N GLY A 19 2.57 1.72 -14.65
CA GLY A 19 2.59 0.52 -15.47
C GLY A 19 1.50 0.45 -16.55
N ALA A 20 0.52 1.36 -16.54
CA ALA A 20 -0.53 1.48 -17.57
C ALA A 20 -1.14 0.13 -17.97
N GLU A 21 -1.05 -0.23 -19.25
CA GLU A 21 -1.65 -1.46 -19.80
C GLU A 21 -0.95 -2.76 -19.40
N ASN A 22 0.22 -2.70 -18.74
CA ASN A 22 0.87 -3.91 -18.23
C ASN A 22 -0.02 -4.67 -17.23
N TRP A 23 -0.95 -3.96 -16.58
CA TRP A 23 -1.90 -4.56 -15.64
C TRP A 23 -3.04 -5.34 -16.29
N LYS A 24 -3.13 -5.35 -17.62
CA LYS A 24 -3.96 -6.30 -18.40
C LYS A 24 -3.33 -7.69 -18.45
N ASP A 25 -2.02 -7.75 -18.34
CA ASP A 25 -1.27 -8.99 -18.48
C ASP A 25 -1.39 -9.81 -17.19
N GLU A 26 -2.14 -10.89 -17.26
CA GLU A 26 -2.35 -11.80 -16.15
C GLU A 26 -1.03 -12.46 -15.69
N GLU A 27 -0.06 -12.65 -16.57
CA GLU A 27 1.25 -13.22 -16.19
C GLU A 27 2.01 -12.26 -15.27
N VAL A 28 1.97 -10.96 -15.58
CA VAL A 28 2.58 -9.92 -14.73
C VAL A 28 1.88 -9.87 -13.35
N VAL A 29 0.56 -9.83 -13.36
CA VAL A 29 -0.23 -9.78 -12.12
C VAL A 29 0.01 -11.03 -11.26
N CYS A 30 -0.02 -12.21 -11.88
CA CYS A 30 0.23 -13.47 -11.18
C CYS A 30 1.68 -13.59 -10.69
N ALA A 31 2.66 -13.09 -11.44
CA ALA A 31 4.06 -13.11 -11.00
C ALA A 31 4.27 -12.27 -9.75
N ILE A 32 3.65 -11.09 -9.66
CA ILE A 32 3.74 -10.23 -8.48
C ILE A 32 2.97 -10.86 -7.30
N ARG A 33 1.77 -11.41 -7.52
CA ARG A 33 1.05 -12.14 -6.47
C ARG A 33 1.90 -13.26 -5.88
N ARG A 34 2.52 -14.08 -6.74
CA ARG A 34 3.39 -15.17 -6.28
C ARG A 34 4.59 -14.64 -5.49
N PHE A 35 5.21 -13.57 -5.97
CA PHE A 35 6.32 -12.94 -5.28
C PHE A 35 5.96 -12.52 -3.85
N VAL A 36 4.77 -11.91 -3.67
CA VAL A 36 4.31 -11.49 -2.35
C VAL A 36 3.88 -12.71 -1.52
N ASP A 37 3.15 -13.65 -2.11
CA ASP A 37 2.73 -14.90 -1.42
C ASP A 37 3.93 -15.69 -0.86
N GLU A 38 5.06 -15.66 -1.56
CA GLU A 38 6.32 -16.31 -1.14
C GLU A 38 7.12 -15.52 -0.10
N GLY A 39 6.69 -14.32 0.29
CA GLY A 39 7.30 -13.51 1.35
C GLY A 39 7.89 -12.18 0.89
N GLY A 40 7.71 -11.79 -0.37
CA GLY A 40 8.10 -10.49 -0.88
C GLY A 40 7.19 -9.36 -0.38
N GLY A 41 7.69 -8.12 -0.45
CA GLY A 41 6.93 -6.93 -0.12
C GLY A 41 6.39 -6.19 -1.34
N PHE A 42 5.22 -5.58 -1.23
CA PHE A 42 4.66 -4.72 -2.27
C PHE A 42 4.17 -3.40 -1.69
N ILE A 43 4.65 -2.28 -2.22
CA ILE A 43 4.23 -0.94 -1.82
C ILE A 43 3.54 -0.27 -2.99
N GLY A 44 2.30 0.15 -2.75
CA GLY A 44 1.51 0.91 -3.71
C GLY A 44 1.33 2.37 -3.28
N VAL A 45 1.52 3.32 -4.20
CA VAL A 45 1.31 4.74 -3.95
C VAL A 45 0.42 5.34 -5.05
N GLY A 46 -0.66 5.99 -4.67
CA GLY A 46 -1.59 6.62 -5.59
C GLY A 46 -2.57 5.62 -6.19
N GLU A 47 -2.38 5.25 -7.43
CA GLU A 47 -3.21 4.27 -8.14
C GLU A 47 -2.38 3.07 -8.67
N PRO A 48 -1.78 2.30 -7.76
CA PRO A 48 -0.94 1.16 -8.13
C PRO A 48 -1.77 0.06 -8.78
N SER A 49 -1.19 -0.60 -9.75
CA SER A 49 -1.84 -1.69 -10.50
C SER A 49 -3.23 -1.34 -11.08
N ALA A 50 -3.47 -0.05 -11.32
CA ALA A 50 -4.77 0.43 -11.75
C ALA A 50 -5.05 0.09 -13.21
N TYR A 51 -6.02 -0.77 -13.40
CA TYR A 51 -6.63 -1.08 -14.68
C TYR A 51 -8.02 -1.64 -14.44
N GLN A 52 -9.05 -0.88 -14.83
CA GLN A 52 -10.43 -1.30 -14.60
C GLN A 52 -10.77 -2.54 -15.44
N TYR A 53 -10.80 -3.69 -14.78
CA TYR A 53 -11.10 -4.96 -15.41
C TYR A 53 -11.76 -5.94 -14.42
N GLN A 54 -12.76 -6.65 -14.85
CA GLN A 54 -13.47 -7.68 -14.06
C GLN A 54 -13.94 -7.20 -12.68
N GLY A 55 -14.46 -5.96 -12.60
CA GLY A 55 -14.99 -5.41 -11.36
C GLY A 55 -13.94 -4.94 -10.34
N ARG A 56 -12.67 -4.95 -10.70
CA ARG A 56 -11.57 -4.41 -9.90
C ARG A 56 -11.05 -3.13 -10.54
N TYR A 57 -10.58 -2.21 -9.72
CA TYR A 57 -9.82 -1.06 -10.18
C TYR A 57 -8.32 -1.30 -10.00
N PHE A 58 -7.88 -1.76 -8.83
CA PHE A 58 -6.52 -2.23 -8.63
C PHE A 58 -6.43 -3.73 -8.91
N GLN A 59 -5.64 -4.13 -9.91
CA GLN A 59 -5.49 -5.54 -10.25
C GLN A 59 -4.84 -6.37 -9.14
N LEU A 60 -4.08 -5.71 -8.25
CA LEU A 60 -3.50 -6.28 -7.04
C LEU A 60 -4.26 -5.86 -5.77
N SER A 61 -5.57 -5.62 -5.86
CA SER A 61 -6.40 -5.22 -4.71
C SER A 61 -6.37 -6.22 -3.56
N ASP A 62 -6.29 -7.50 -3.86
CA ASP A 62 -6.14 -8.59 -2.89
C ASP A 62 -4.79 -8.55 -2.16
N VAL A 63 -3.71 -8.25 -2.88
CA VAL A 63 -2.37 -8.08 -2.30
C VAL A 63 -2.31 -6.83 -1.44
N LEU A 64 -2.86 -5.72 -1.93
CA LEU A 64 -2.83 -4.42 -1.26
C LEU A 64 -3.79 -4.32 -0.07
N GLY A 65 -4.84 -5.14 -0.03
CA GLY A 65 -5.91 -5.02 0.94
C GLY A 65 -6.81 -3.80 0.73
N VAL A 66 -6.73 -3.17 -0.45
CA VAL A 66 -7.54 -2.00 -0.82
C VAL A 66 -7.97 -2.06 -2.27
N ASP A 67 -9.08 -1.38 -2.56
CA ASP A 67 -9.50 -1.08 -3.93
C ASP A 67 -10.18 0.28 -3.98
N ARG A 68 -10.51 0.75 -5.18
CA ARG A 68 -11.22 2.01 -5.41
C ARG A 68 -12.68 1.74 -5.76
N GLU A 69 -13.61 2.51 -5.19
CA GLU A 69 -15.02 2.45 -5.56
C GLU A 69 -15.23 2.91 -7.01
N LEU A 70 -15.91 2.06 -7.79
CA LEU A 70 -16.21 2.28 -9.20
C LEU A 70 -17.69 2.71 -9.35
N GLY A 71 -17.99 3.97 -9.08
CA GLY A 71 -19.24 4.60 -9.50
C GLY A 71 -20.44 4.48 -8.55
N PHE A 72 -20.84 3.32 -8.12
CA PHE A 72 -21.93 3.15 -7.16
C PHE A 72 -21.36 2.78 -5.79
N SER A 73 -21.47 3.72 -4.87
CA SER A 73 -21.22 3.44 -3.47
C SER A 73 -22.33 2.50 -2.96
N MET A 74 -22.07 1.23 -2.96
CA MET A 74 -22.74 0.33 -2.03
C MET A 74 -22.06 0.50 -0.67
N SER A 75 -22.17 1.71 -0.11
CA SER A 75 -21.62 1.99 1.20
C SER A 75 -22.45 1.26 2.25
N THR A 76 -22.06 0.06 2.51
CA THR A 76 -22.16 -0.43 3.86
C THR A 76 -21.13 0.37 4.66
N ASP A 77 -21.59 1.12 5.65
CA ASP A 77 -20.69 1.72 6.63
C ASP A 77 -19.89 0.60 7.25
N LYS A 78 -18.72 0.33 6.67
CA LYS A 78 -17.77 -0.58 7.28
C LYS A 78 -17.16 0.18 8.43
N TYR A 79 -17.46 -0.24 9.64
CA TYR A 79 -16.78 0.23 10.84
C TYR A 79 -15.34 -0.29 10.77
N ASN A 80 -14.46 0.52 10.20
CA ASN A 80 -13.06 0.22 10.15
C ASN A 80 -12.40 0.72 11.44
N THR A 81 -11.71 -0.16 12.13
CA THR A 81 -10.91 0.22 13.28
C THR A 81 -9.61 0.83 12.79
N LEU A 82 -9.32 2.03 13.25
CA LEU A 82 -8.03 2.68 13.02
C LEU A 82 -7.00 2.09 13.99
N ASP A 83 -5.90 1.58 13.47
CA ASP A 83 -4.76 1.14 14.27
C ASP A 83 -3.68 2.21 14.25
N SER A 84 -3.39 2.77 15.40
CA SER A 84 -2.36 3.80 15.57
C SER A 84 -1.04 3.30 16.16
N ASP A 85 -1.00 2.04 16.57
CA ASP A 85 0.20 1.42 17.15
C ASP A 85 0.82 0.44 16.16
N HIS A 86 1.59 0.97 15.22
CA HIS A 86 2.22 0.18 14.18
C HIS A 86 3.64 0.67 13.90
N PHE A 87 4.55 -0.27 13.61
CA PHE A 87 5.96 0.02 13.28
C PHE A 87 6.13 1.17 12.27
N ILE A 88 5.31 1.21 11.22
CA ILE A 88 5.38 2.26 10.19
C ILE A 88 5.16 3.66 10.78
N LEU A 89 4.36 3.77 11.83
CA LEU A 89 3.97 5.04 12.45
C LEU A 89 4.88 5.46 13.62
N GLU A 90 5.76 4.59 14.09
CA GLU A 90 6.72 4.95 15.12
C GLU A 90 7.55 6.16 14.66
N ASP A 91 7.74 7.16 15.51
CA ASP A 91 8.44 8.42 15.24
C ASP A 91 7.82 9.30 14.12
N ILE A 92 6.64 8.96 13.64
CA ILE A 92 5.91 9.78 12.68
C ILE A 92 4.94 10.68 13.46
N PRO A 93 4.92 12.00 13.21
CA PRO A 93 3.91 12.88 13.80
C PRO A 93 2.49 12.40 13.47
N ALA A 94 1.55 12.75 14.34
CA ALA A 94 0.16 12.32 14.21
C ALA A 94 -0.48 12.75 12.87
N GLU A 95 -0.01 13.83 12.28
CA GLU A 95 -0.49 14.34 11.00
C GLU A 95 0.48 13.95 9.89
N ILE A 96 -0.05 13.17 8.91
CA ILE A 96 0.69 12.74 7.73
C ILE A 96 0.17 13.54 6.53
N ASP A 97 1.09 14.11 5.76
CA ASP A 97 0.76 14.77 4.49
C ASP A 97 0.66 13.72 3.38
N PHE A 98 -0.56 13.49 2.90
CA PHE A 98 -0.84 12.64 1.75
C PHE A 98 -0.97 13.43 0.44
N GLY A 99 -0.76 14.75 0.46
CA GLY A 99 -1.05 15.63 -0.66
C GLY A 99 -2.56 15.62 -0.99
N GLU A 100 -2.90 15.69 -2.25
CA GLU A 100 -4.30 15.55 -2.67
C GLU A 100 -4.81 14.13 -2.41
N GLY A 101 -3.92 13.14 -2.45
CA GLY A 101 -4.27 11.74 -2.27
C GLY A 101 -5.25 11.23 -3.32
N LYS A 102 -5.64 9.97 -3.22
CA LYS A 102 -6.70 9.40 -4.05
C LYS A 102 -7.96 9.21 -3.22
N SER A 103 -9.08 9.63 -3.78
CA SER A 103 -10.39 9.50 -3.14
C SER A 103 -11.00 8.12 -3.36
N ARG A 104 -11.98 7.77 -2.54
CA ARG A 104 -12.82 6.57 -2.68
C ARG A 104 -12.06 5.26 -2.54
N ILE A 105 -10.95 5.26 -1.82
CA ILE A 105 -10.20 4.04 -1.49
C ILE A 105 -10.83 3.41 -0.25
N TYR A 106 -11.09 2.12 -0.33
CA TYR A 106 -11.63 1.34 0.78
C TYR A 106 -10.79 0.09 1.04
N ALA A 107 -10.68 -0.30 2.30
CA ALA A 107 -10.01 -1.53 2.67
C ALA A 107 -10.90 -2.75 2.41
N GLN A 108 -10.30 -3.85 2.00
CA GLN A 108 -10.99 -5.10 1.73
C GLN A 108 -10.15 -6.32 2.13
N GLY A 109 -10.82 -7.48 2.29
CA GLY A 109 -10.17 -8.70 2.73
C GLY A 109 -10.26 -8.88 4.24
N GLU A 110 -9.41 -9.75 4.79
CA GLU A 110 -9.47 -10.15 6.21
C GLU A 110 -8.19 -9.82 6.99
N HIS A 111 -7.11 -9.46 6.30
CA HIS A 111 -5.78 -9.32 6.89
C HIS A 111 -5.21 -7.90 6.82
N TYR A 112 -6.05 -6.93 6.50
CA TYR A 112 -5.64 -5.54 6.45
C TYR A 112 -5.68 -4.88 7.84
N GLN A 113 -4.84 -3.85 8.00
CA GLN A 113 -4.92 -2.88 9.09
C GLN A 113 -4.91 -1.47 8.51
N ILE A 114 -5.84 -0.62 8.95
CA ILE A 114 -5.92 0.77 8.52
C ILE A 114 -5.13 1.62 9.49
N LEU A 115 -4.07 2.25 9.01
CA LEU A 115 -3.20 3.10 9.82
C LEU A 115 -3.57 4.58 9.72
N ASN A 116 -4.27 4.99 8.68
CA ASN A 116 -4.78 6.36 8.53
C ASN A 116 -6.04 6.38 7.65
N MET A 117 -6.99 7.24 8.00
CA MET A 117 -8.26 7.43 7.28
C MET A 117 -8.57 8.91 7.14
N ASP A 118 -9.33 9.26 6.11
CA ASP A 118 -10.06 10.50 5.99
C ASP A 118 -11.55 10.19 5.96
N GLN A 119 -12.27 10.60 7.01
CA GLN A 119 -13.66 10.24 7.19
C GLN A 119 -13.87 8.71 7.08
N LYS A 120 -14.44 8.23 5.97
CA LYS A 120 -14.70 6.81 5.71
C LYS A 120 -13.70 6.13 4.77
N TYR A 121 -12.80 6.90 4.16
CA TYR A 121 -11.86 6.38 3.18
C TYR A 121 -10.47 6.15 3.77
N SER A 122 -9.86 5.05 3.35
CA SER A 122 -8.53 4.67 3.81
C SER A 122 -7.45 5.47 3.08
N ARG A 123 -6.43 5.92 3.81
CA ARG A 123 -5.28 6.65 3.26
C ARG A 123 -3.97 5.90 3.36
N LEU A 124 -3.81 5.15 4.44
CA LEU A 124 -2.65 4.30 4.69
C LEU A 124 -3.14 2.95 5.22
N VAL A 125 -2.84 1.90 4.50
CA VAL A 125 -3.26 0.53 4.84
C VAL A 125 -2.08 -0.41 4.69
N VAL A 126 -1.95 -1.33 5.62
CA VAL A 126 -1.06 -2.49 5.51
C VAL A 126 -1.88 -3.76 5.38
N ASN A 127 -1.35 -4.74 4.69
CA ASN A 127 -2.02 -6.02 4.49
C ASN A 127 -1.02 -7.17 4.49
N GLU A 128 -1.46 -8.32 4.92
CA GLU A 128 -0.73 -9.57 4.77
C GLU A 128 -1.32 -10.38 3.61
N TYR A 129 -0.46 -10.89 2.76
CA TYR A 129 -0.83 -11.75 1.63
C TYR A 129 0.11 -12.93 1.53
N GLY A 130 -0.39 -14.13 1.80
CA GLY A 130 0.46 -15.30 1.95
C GLY A 130 1.49 -15.11 3.06
N LYS A 131 2.77 -15.19 2.72
CA LYS A 131 3.89 -14.93 3.64
C LYS A 131 4.42 -13.50 3.55
N GLY A 132 3.93 -12.71 2.59
CA GLY A 132 4.39 -11.36 2.33
C GLY A 132 3.50 -10.29 2.91
N ARG A 133 3.93 -9.05 2.71
CA ARG A 133 3.27 -7.86 3.24
C ARG A 133 3.15 -6.78 2.18
N SER A 134 2.10 -6.00 2.28
CA SER A 134 1.94 -4.82 1.44
C SER A 134 1.67 -3.57 2.27
N VAL A 135 1.97 -2.42 1.64
CA VAL A 135 1.65 -1.10 2.19
C VAL A 135 1.04 -0.26 1.07
N TYR A 136 -0.07 0.38 1.35
CA TYR A 136 -0.75 1.29 0.44
C TYR A 136 -0.79 2.70 0.99
N PHE A 137 -0.42 3.68 0.16
CA PHE A 137 -0.57 5.11 0.43
C PHE A 137 -1.43 5.75 -0.67
N THR A 138 -2.42 6.56 -0.29
CA THR A 138 -3.23 7.30 -1.28
C THR A 138 -2.44 8.38 -2.00
N GLY A 139 -1.37 8.85 -1.42
CA GLY A 139 -0.42 9.80 -1.95
C GLY A 139 0.78 9.91 -1.01
N LEU A 140 1.91 10.33 -1.51
CA LEU A 140 3.14 10.47 -0.72
C LEU A 140 4.00 11.58 -1.31
N PRO A 141 3.59 12.87 -1.14
CA PRO A 141 4.38 13.99 -1.62
C PRO A 141 5.75 14.01 -0.93
N TYR A 142 6.75 14.52 -1.64
CA TYR A 142 8.11 14.57 -1.13
C TYR A 142 8.20 15.49 0.10
N SER A 143 8.65 14.93 1.20
CA SER A 143 9.07 15.64 2.41
C SER A 143 10.02 14.76 3.21
N PRO A 144 10.87 15.32 4.10
CA PRO A 144 11.71 14.50 4.99
C PRO A 144 10.89 13.49 5.81
N GLN A 145 9.74 13.90 6.31
CA GLN A 145 8.83 13.03 7.04
C GLN A 145 8.31 11.88 6.18
N ASN A 146 7.85 12.16 4.96
CA ASN A 146 7.33 11.14 4.06
C ASN A 146 8.43 10.22 3.53
N CYS A 147 9.65 10.70 3.36
CA CYS A 147 10.81 9.84 3.08
C CYS A 147 11.05 8.85 4.24
N ARG A 148 10.94 9.31 5.48
CA ARG A 148 11.06 8.45 6.66
C ARG A 148 9.91 7.44 6.73
N LEU A 149 8.70 7.87 6.47
CA LEU A 149 7.51 7.00 6.42
C LEU A 149 7.66 5.91 5.35
N LEU A 150 8.11 6.27 4.16
CA LEU A 150 8.39 5.30 3.09
C LEU A 150 9.51 4.33 3.47
N LEU A 151 10.58 4.82 4.10
CA LEU A 151 11.66 3.96 4.56
C LEU A 151 11.15 2.92 5.56
N ARG A 152 10.33 3.32 6.53
CA ARG A 152 9.70 2.40 7.48
C ARG A 152 8.80 1.39 6.79
N ALA A 153 8.02 1.83 5.79
CA ALA A 153 7.19 0.95 4.97
C ALA A 153 8.03 -0.11 4.21
N ILE A 154 9.19 0.28 3.69
CA ILE A 154 10.11 -0.64 3.00
C ILE A 154 10.64 -1.71 3.98
N TYR A 155 11.12 -1.30 5.16
CA TYR A 155 11.61 -2.25 6.16
C TYR A 155 10.51 -3.19 6.65
N PHE A 156 9.29 -2.69 6.87
CA PHE A 156 8.13 -3.50 7.22
C PHE A 156 7.79 -4.52 6.11
N ALA A 157 7.68 -4.06 4.86
CA ALA A 157 7.35 -4.92 3.74
C ALA A 157 8.44 -5.98 3.45
N ALA A 158 9.69 -5.65 3.77
CA ALA A 158 10.84 -6.57 3.65
C ALA A 158 11.00 -7.53 4.83
N HIS A 159 10.18 -7.47 5.86
CA HIS A 159 10.35 -8.20 7.14
C HIS A 159 11.71 -7.91 7.82
N GLN A 160 12.13 -6.65 7.80
CA GLN A 160 13.44 -6.21 8.32
C GLN A 160 13.34 -5.09 9.36
N GLU A 161 12.25 -5.05 10.12
CA GLU A 161 12.02 -4.00 11.12
C GLU A 161 13.15 -3.91 12.16
N ASP A 162 13.73 -5.02 12.56
CA ASP A 162 14.82 -5.07 13.51
C ASP A 162 16.13 -4.47 12.98
N GLU A 163 16.33 -4.51 11.67
CA GLU A 163 17.51 -3.89 11.04
C GLU A 163 17.38 -2.36 11.10
N MET A 164 16.19 -1.80 10.92
CA MET A 164 15.99 -0.36 11.03
C MET A 164 16.31 0.16 12.43
N LYS A 165 15.98 -0.57 13.48
CA LYS A 165 16.27 -0.19 14.88
C LYS A 165 17.76 0.00 15.15
N LYS A 166 18.65 -0.66 14.41
CA LYS A 166 20.09 -0.53 14.58
C LYS A 166 20.64 0.83 14.12
N PHE A 167 19.94 1.54 13.26
CA PHE A 167 20.38 2.85 12.73
C PHE A 167 19.99 4.02 13.63
N TYR A 168 19.27 3.81 14.72
CA TYR A 168 18.81 4.84 15.64
C TYR A 168 19.77 5.13 16.80
N VAL A 169 20.87 4.41 16.88
CA VAL A 169 21.84 4.62 17.96
C VAL A 169 22.97 5.45 17.46
N THR A 170 22.82 6.74 17.47
CA THR A 170 23.91 7.70 17.76
C THR A 170 23.40 9.13 17.65
N ASN A 171 23.05 9.69 18.77
CA ASN A 171 23.28 11.08 19.07
C ASN A 171 23.98 11.17 20.40
#